data_5ef82acaf144b4d6c4f0774db07e2df2
#
_entry.id   5ef82acaf144b4d6c4f0774db07e2df2
#
_cell.length_a   1.000
_cell.length_b   1.000
_cell.length_c   1.000
_cell.angle_alpha   90.00
_cell.angle_beta   90.00
_cell.angle_gamma   90.00
#
_symmetry.space_group_name_H-M   'P 1'
#
loop_
_entity.id
_entity.type
_entity.pdbx_description
1 polymer ?
#
loop_
_entity_poly.entity_id
_entity_poly.type
_entity_poly.pdbx_seq_one_letter_code
_entity_poly.pdbx_strand_id
1 'polypeptide(L)'
;MKKLFATTLLSTAVAFSVQAQDVTGTIHANQGTQKINKEIYGQFAEHLGSCIYGGLWVGPDSKIPNTQGYRNDVLQALKDLKVPVLRWPGGCFADEYHWMDGIGPREKRPKMQNNNWGGTIEDNSFGTHEFLNLCEMLGCEPYISGNVGSGTVEELAKWVEYMTSDGDTPMAKLRRQNGRDKAWKVKYLGVGNESWGCGGNMRPEYYSDLFRRYSVYCRNYDGNQLYKIASGASDYDYNWTKVLMDRIGNRANAISLHYYTVTGWTGSKGSATKFNNEDYYWTMGKALGIEDVIKKHEAIMDKADPKKQVALLVDEWGTWWDEEPGTIKGHLYQQNTLRDAFVASLSLDVFHKYTDRLKMANIAQIVNVLQSMILTKDKEMVLTPTYYVFKMYKVHQDATYLPIDLTCEKISVRDNRTVPMVSATASKNKDGVIHISLSNVDADEAQEITINLGDTKAKKAVGEILTASKLTDYNSFEKPNIVKPAPFKEVKINKGTMKVKLPAKSIVTLELQ
;
A
#
# COMPACT_ATOMS: atom_id res chain seq x y z
N MET A 1 42.18 57.68 44.95
CA MET A 1 42.29 57.34 43.53
C MET A 1 42.30 55.82 43.40
N LYS A 2 41.19 55.21 43.08
CA LYS A 2 41.06 53.75 42.81
C LYS A 2 40.92 53.60 41.31
N LYS A 3 41.86 52.98 40.63
CA LYS A 3 41.79 52.65 39.21
C LYS A 3 41.01 51.33 39.06
N LEU A 4 39.90 51.39 38.32
CA LEU A 4 39.14 50.23 37.88
C LEU A 4 39.79 49.69 36.59
N PHE A 5 40.24 48.45 36.62
CA PHE A 5 40.63 47.74 35.40
C PHE A 5 39.38 47.00 34.88
N ALA A 6 38.94 47.36 33.69
CA ALA A 6 37.87 46.62 32.95
C ALA A 6 38.58 45.57 32.07
N THR A 7 38.34 44.31 32.39
CA THR A 7 38.80 43.17 31.57
C THR A 7 37.69 42.81 30.56
N THR A 8 37.93 43.11 29.30
CA THR A 8 37.03 42.72 28.19
C THR A 8 37.31 41.28 27.84
N LEU A 9 36.33 40.38 28.14
CA LEU A 9 36.36 38.99 27.63
C LEU A 9 35.89 39.02 26.17
N LEU A 10 36.79 38.70 25.26
CA LEU A 10 36.46 38.42 23.86
C LEU A 10 36.01 36.95 23.76
N SER A 11 34.69 36.72 23.63
CA SER A 11 34.16 35.40 23.32
C SER A 11 34.26 35.15 21.82
N THR A 12 35.22 34.36 21.39
CA THR A 12 35.31 33.80 20.05
C THR A 12 34.24 32.70 19.90
N ALA A 13 33.14 33.02 19.21
CA ALA A 13 32.18 32.04 18.74
C ALA A 13 32.84 31.26 17.58
N VAL A 14 33.25 30.04 17.81
CA VAL A 14 33.63 29.10 16.76
C VAL A 14 32.34 28.60 16.13
N ALA A 15 31.99 29.14 14.98
CA ALA A 15 30.94 28.59 14.14
C ALA A 15 31.48 27.29 13.51
N PHE A 16 31.06 26.14 14.02
CA PHE A 16 31.21 24.91 13.29
C PHE A 16 30.24 24.95 12.11
N SER A 17 30.75 25.27 10.91
CA SER A 17 30.01 24.98 9.68
C SER A 17 30.03 23.45 9.53
N VAL A 18 28.95 22.80 9.88
CA VAL A 18 28.70 21.42 9.44
C VAL A 18 28.50 21.52 7.92
N GLN A 19 29.51 21.12 7.18
CA GLN A 19 29.44 21.04 5.73
C GLN A 19 28.49 19.87 5.44
N ALA A 20 27.30 20.15 4.90
CA ALA A 20 26.37 19.12 4.47
C ALA A 20 27.13 18.17 3.54
N GLN A 21 27.07 16.86 3.82
CA GLN A 21 27.73 15.87 3.00
C GLN A 21 26.97 15.78 1.67
N ASP A 22 27.68 15.99 0.55
CA ASP A 22 27.10 15.89 -0.79
C ASP A 22 26.48 14.50 -0.97
N VAL A 23 25.20 14.45 -1.35
CA VAL A 23 24.52 13.20 -1.67
C VAL A 23 25.03 12.71 -3.02
N THR A 24 25.60 11.52 -3.05
CA THR A 24 26.11 10.90 -4.28
C THR A 24 25.46 9.56 -4.54
N GLY A 25 25.32 9.21 -5.82
CA GLY A 25 24.74 7.91 -6.17
C GLY A 25 25.19 7.41 -7.54
N THR A 26 24.90 6.14 -7.78
CA THR A 26 25.13 5.47 -9.08
C THR A 26 23.95 4.59 -9.43
N ILE A 27 23.43 4.71 -10.63
CA ILE A 27 22.42 3.80 -11.19
C ILE A 27 23.12 2.71 -11.99
N HIS A 28 22.83 1.46 -11.66
CA HIS A 28 23.36 0.28 -12.35
C HIS A 28 22.42 -0.16 -13.47
N ALA A 29 22.33 0.65 -14.53
CA ALA A 29 21.36 0.49 -15.62
C ALA A 29 21.47 -0.87 -16.36
N ASN A 30 22.63 -1.53 -16.31
CA ASN A 30 22.90 -2.82 -16.94
C ASN A 30 22.67 -4.03 -16.02
N GLN A 31 22.36 -3.80 -14.73
CA GLN A 31 22.16 -4.86 -13.74
C GLN A 31 20.68 -5.13 -13.43
N GLY A 32 19.77 -4.45 -14.11
CA GLY A 32 18.34 -4.64 -13.94
C GLY A 32 17.90 -5.99 -14.52
N THR A 33 17.45 -6.91 -13.68
CA THR A 33 16.96 -8.24 -14.09
C THR A 33 15.57 -8.53 -13.56
N GLN A 34 15.15 -7.85 -12.50
CA GLN A 34 13.89 -8.11 -11.82
C GLN A 34 12.80 -7.12 -12.25
N LYS A 35 11.63 -7.66 -12.48
CA LYS A 35 10.45 -6.86 -12.83
C LYS A 35 9.74 -6.38 -11.56
N ILE A 36 9.47 -5.09 -11.48
CA ILE A 36 8.57 -4.52 -10.48
C ILE A 36 7.14 -4.92 -10.89
N ASN A 37 6.56 -5.90 -10.22
CA ASN A 37 5.19 -6.30 -10.50
C ASN A 37 4.24 -5.15 -10.24
N LYS A 38 3.33 -4.87 -11.18
CA LYS A 38 2.33 -3.81 -11.01
C LYS A 38 1.49 -3.99 -9.74
N GLU A 39 1.26 -5.23 -9.31
CA GLU A 39 0.48 -5.58 -8.13
C GLU A 39 1.09 -5.06 -6.81
N ILE A 40 2.36 -4.59 -6.80
CA ILE A 40 2.96 -3.84 -5.68
C ILE A 40 2.19 -2.53 -5.41
N TYR A 41 1.48 -2.01 -6.41
CA TYR A 41 0.62 -0.83 -6.32
C TYR A 41 -0.84 -1.18 -6.01
N GLY A 42 -1.09 -2.36 -5.48
CA GLY A 42 -2.40 -2.87 -5.11
C GLY A 42 -3.10 -2.03 -4.04
N GLN A 43 -4.40 -2.16 -4.03
CA GLN A 43 -5.29 -1.44 -3.12
C GLN A 43 -6.09 -2.44 -2.27
N PHE A 44 -6.59 -1.97 -1.14
CA PHE A 44 -7.40 -2.75 -0.23
C PHE A 44 -8.70 -2.02 0.09
N ALA A 45 -9.81 -2.72 -0.01
CA ALA A 45 -11.15 -2.27 0.35
C ALA A 45 -11.76 -3.25 1.34
N GLU A 46 -12.31 -2.73 2.43
CA GLU A 46 -12.96 -3.52 3.45
C GLU A 46 -14.33 -2.93 3.79
N HIS A 47 -15.27 -3.76 4.22
CA HIS A 47 -16.48 -3.30 4.89
C HIS A 47 -16.10 -2.74 6.26
N LEU A 48 -15.54 -1.54 6.25
CA LEU A 48 -15.04 -0.81 7.39
C LEU A 48 -15.35 0.68 7.21
N GLY A 49 -16.02 1.29 8.19
CA GLY A 49 -16.37 2.70 8.13
C GLY A 49 -17.06 3.06 6.81
N SER A 50 -16.54 4.09 6.15
CA SER A 50 -17.07 4.57 4.86
C SER A 50 -16.19 4.14 3.67
N CYS A 51 -15.44 3.06 3.76
CA CYS A 51 -14.64 2.59 2.63
C CYS A 51 -15.53 2.16 1.46
N ILE A 52 -16.54 1.34 1.75
CA ILE A 52 -17.49 0.85 0.76
C ILE A 52 -18.67 1.84 0.63
N TYR A 53 -19.52 1.92 1.65
CA TYR A 53 -20.73 2.74 1.63
C TYR A 53 -20.42 4.21 1.82
N GLY A 54 -20.82 5.06 0.84
CA GLY A 54 -20.47 6.48 0.79
C GLY A 54 -19.08 6.78 0.21
N GLY A 55 -18.21 5.76 0.19
CA GLY A 55 -16.87 5.81 -0.40
C GLY A 55 -16.86 5.31 -1.84
N LEU A 56 -16.71 4.00 -2.05
CA LEU A 56 -16.75 3.40 -3.38
C LEU A 56 -18.16 3.34 -3.96
N TRP A 57 -19.15 3.07 -3.10
CA TRP A 57 -20.51 2.73 -3.45
C TRP A 57 -21.52 3.65 -2.77
N VAL A 58 -22.45 4.17 -3.54
CA VAL A 58 -23.57 5.01 -3.06
C VAL A 58 -24.94 4.48 -3.46
N GLY A 59 -24.99 3.39 -4.23
CA GLY A 59 -26.21 2.85 -4.79
C GLY A 59 -26.66 3.56 -6.07
N PRO A 60 -27.38 2.86 -6.97
CA PRO A 60 -27.78 3.39 -8.27
C PRO A 60 -28.76 4.57 -8.19
N ASP A 61 -29.58 4.62 -7.12
CA ASP A 61 -30.61 5.64 -6.91
C ASP A 61 -30.10 6.87 -6.17
N SER A 62 -28.80 6.90 -5.84
CA SER A 62 -28.18 8.05 -5.15
C SER A 62 -28.21 9.31 -5.99
N LYS A 63 -28.40 10.47 -5.32
CA LYS A 63 -28.23 11.79 -5.94
C LYS A 63 -26.76 12.18 -6.17
N ILE A 64 -25.82 11.45 -5.56
CA ILE A 64 -24.39 11.60 -5.83
C ILE A 64 -24.13 11.04 -7.23
N PRO A 65 -23.41 11.75 -8.13
CA PRO A 65 -23.11 11.26 -9.46
C PRO A 65 -22.46 9.90 -9.43
N ASN A 66 -23.11 8.92 -10.05
CA ASN A 66 -22.67 7.53 -10.04
C ASN A 66 -22.94 6.83 -11.37
N THR A 67 -22.21 5.76 -11.61
CA THR A 67 -22.45 4.79 -12.67
C THR A 67 -22.81 3.46 -12.03
N GLN A 68 -24.06 3.04 -12.15
CA GLN A 68 -24.57 1.80 -11.57
C GLN A 68 -24.38 1.70 -10.04
N GLY A 69 -24.25 2.80 -9.33
CA GLY A 69 -24.04 2.89 -7.89
C GLY A 69 -22.60 3.19 -7.46
N TYR A 70 -21.63 3.07 -8.36
CA TYR A 70 -20.23 3.46 -8.08
C TYR A 70 -20.05 4.96 -8.26
N ARG A 71 -19.43 5.63 -7.31
CA ARG A 71 -19.14 7.06 -7.41
C ARG A 71 -18.28 7.37 -8.63
N ASN A 72 -18.73 8.28 -9.49
CA ASN A 72 -18.02 8.62 -10.72
C ASN A 72 -16.66 9.29 -10.46
N ASP A 73 -16.59 10.17 -9.47
CA ASP A 73 -15.36 10.87 -9.07
C ASP A 73 -14.31 9.89 -8.56
N VAL A 74 -14.69 8.99 -7.65
CA VAL A 74 -13.81 7.93 -7.12
C VAL A 74 -13.37 6.98 -8.23
N LEU A 75 -14.31 6.51 -9.06
CA LEU A 75 -14.01 5.60 -10.18
C LEU A 75 -12.98 6.20 -11.14
N GLN A 76 -13.12 7.50 -11.47
CA GLN A 76 -12.18 8.18 -12.35
C GLN A 76 -10.79 8.31 -11.70
N ALA A 77 -10.72 8.69 -10.42
CA ALA A 77 -9.46 8.80 -9.70
C ALA A 77 -8.72 7.45 -9.64
N LEU A 78 -9.44 6.34 -9.44
CA LEU A 78 -8.85 5.00 -9.40
C LEU A 78 -8.37 4.53 -10.79
N LYS A 79 -9.08 4.89 -11.86
CA LYS A 79 -8.62 4.66 -13.25
C LYS A 79 -7.33 5.42 -13.54
N ASP A 80 -7.22 6.66 -13.06
CA ASP A 80 -6.02 7.49 -13.24
C ASP A 80 -4.79 6.90 -12.52
N LEU A 81 -4.98 6.21 -11.40
CA LEU A 81 -3.94 5.46 -10.70
C LEU A 81 -3.52 4.19 -11.45
N LYS A 82 -4.36 3.68 -12.36
CA LYS A 82 -4.19 2.35 -12.97
C LYS A 82 -4.05 1.27 -11.90
N VAL A 83 -5.03 1.26 -10.96
CA VAL A 83 -5.07 0.25 -9.88
C VAL A 83 -4.92 -1.14 -10.49
N PRO A 84 -3.89 -1.92 -10.10
CA PRO A 84 -3.62 -3.21 -10.75
C PRO A 84 -4.38 -4.38 -10.10
N VAL A 85 -4.65 -4.29 -8.81
CA VAL A 85 -5.34 -5.31 -8.02
C VAL A 85 -6.08 -4.65 -6.87
N LEU A 86 -7.28 -5.14 -6.59
CA LEU A 86 -8.11 -4.69 -5.48
C LEU A 86 -8.50 -5.88 -4.60
N ARG A 87 -8.13 -5.83 -3.31
CA ARG A 87 -8.44 -6.83 -2.30
C ARG A 87 -9.74 -6.48 -1.60
N TRP A 88 -10.64 -7.47 -1.41
CA TRP A 88 -11.97 -7.36 -0.79
C TRP A 88 -12.46 -8.73 -0.31
N PRO A 89 -13.39 -8.93 0.64
CA PRO A 89 -14.25 -7.94 1.33
C PRO A 89 -13.63 -7.35 2.59
N GLY A 90 -12.45 -7.76 2.97
CA GLY A 90 -11.78 -7.29 4.15
C GLY A 90 -10.45 -7.98 4.39
N GLY A 91 -9.90 -7.56 5.41
CA GLY A 91 -9.27 -7.86 6.64
C GLY A 91 -10.15 -8.70 7.59
N CYS A 92 -10.25 -8.22 8.81
CA CYS A 92 -11.03 -8.93 9.86
C CYS A 92 -12.50 -9.18 9.45
N PHE A 93 -13.10 -8.28 8.69
CA PHE A 93 -14.46 -8.47 8.22
C PHE A 93 -14.61 -9.72 7.34
N ALA A 94 -13.59 -10.09 6.56
CA ALA A 94 -13.66 -11.25 5.67
C ALA A 94 -13.96 -12.55 6.41
N ASP A 95 -13.47 -12.71 7.65
CA ASP A 95 -13.63 -13.95 8.43
C ASP A 95 -14.97 -14.05 9.20
N GLU A 96 -15.83 -13.02 9.07
CA GLU A 96 -17.25 -13.04 9.49
C GLU A 96 -18.20 -12.88 8.29
N TYR A 97 -17.70 -12.67 7.06
CA TYR A 97 -18.52 -12.43 5.88
C TYR A 97 -19.00 -13.72 5.23
N HIS A 98 -20.33 -13.86 5.12
CA HIS A 98 -21.00 -14.94 4.41
C HIS A 98 -21.44 -14.44 3.03
N TRP A 99 -20.72 -14.84 1.99
CA TRP A 99 -20.84 -14.27 0.64
C TRP A 99 -22.23 -14.39 0.01
N MET A 100 -23.01 -15.40 0.42
CA MET A 100 -24.40 -15.57 -0.06
C MET A 100 -25.32 -14.44 0.41
N ASP A 101 -24.99 -13.77 1.51
CA ASP A 101 -25.74 -12.61 2.00
C ASP A 101 -25.57 -11.38 1.09
N GLY A 102 -24.49 -11.35 0.31
CA GLY A 102 -24.17 -10.25 -0.62
C GLY A 102 -24.55 -10.52 -2.07
N ILE A 103 -25.47 -11.46 -2.36
CA ILE A 103 -25.93 -11.76 -3.73
C ILE A 103 -27.45 -11.73 -3.85
N GLY A 104 -27.97 -11.77 -5.08
CA GLY A 104 -29.41 -11.66 -5.36
C GLY A 104 -29.94 -10.23 -5.25
N PRO A 105 -31.28 -10.05 -5.25
CA PRO A 105 -31.93 -8.76 -5.15
C PRO A 105 -31.51 -8.02 -3.87
N ARG A 106 -31.02 -6.79 -4.00
CA ARG A 106 -30.42 -6.02 -2.89
C ARG A 106 -31.38 -5.81 -1.72
N GLU A 107 -32.64 -5.54 -2.03
CA GLU A 107 -33.71 -5.33 -1.04
C GLU A 107 -34.05 -6.58 -0.21
N LYS A 108 -33.58 -7.74 -0.64
CA LYS A 108 -33.78 -9.04 0.06
C LYS A 108 -32.52 -9.53 0.78
N ARG A 109 -31.40 -8.83 0.62
CA ARG A 109 -30.15 -9.24 1.26
C ARG A 109 -30.26 -9.04 2.78
N PRO A 110 -29.82 -10.00 3.59
CA PRO A 110 -29.84 -9.84 5.05
C PRO A 110 -28.86 -8.77 5.47
N LYS A 111 -29.18 -8.11 6.59
CA LYS A 111 -28.27 -7.17 7.24
C LYS A 111 -27.46 -7.91 8.30
N MET A 112 -26.22 -7.49 8.50
CA MET A 112 -25.37 -8.02 9.56
C MET A 112 -24.77 -6.89 10.39
N GLN A 113 -24.44 -7.17 11.63
CA GLN A 113 -23.67 -6.28 12.47
C GLN A 113 -22.18 -6.50 12.21
N ASN A 114 -21.45 -5.44 11.91
CA ASN A 114 -20.01 -5.46 11.78
C ASN A 114 -19.36 -5.41 13.16
N ASN A 115 -19.08 -6.56 13.74
CA ASN A 115 -18.55 -6.65 15.10
C ASN A 115 -17.10 -6.19 15.22
N ASN A 116 -16.34 -6.27 14.14
CA ASN A 116 -14.95 -5.82 14.12
C ASN A 116 -14.84 -4.30 14.06
N TRP A 117 -15.76 -3.64 13.33
CA TRP A 117 -15.60 -2.22 13.00
C TRP A 117 -16.82 -1.39 13.38
N GLY A 118 -16.76 -0.78 14.56
CA GLY A 118 -17.73 0.22 15.02
C GLY A 118 -19.14 -0.29 15.36
N GLY A 119 -19.41 -1.57 15.26
CA GLY A 119 -20.74 -2.14 15.49
C GLY A 119 -21.79 -1.71 14.46
N THR A 120 -21.37 -1.24 13.30
CA THR A 120 -22.22 -0.72 12.22
C THR A 120 -23.05 -1.84 11.59
N ILE A 121 -24.26 -1.50 11.15
CA ILE A 121 -25.09 -2.44 10.40
C ILE A 121 -24.72 -2.34 8.92
N GLU A 122 -24.19 -3.44 8.37
CA GLU A 122 -23.93 -3.62 6.95
C GLU A 122 -25.19 -4.13 6.27
N ASP A 123 -25.62 -3.48 5.19
CA ASP A 123 -26.86 -3.84 4.48
C ASP A 123 -26.64 -4.82 3.32
N ASN A 124 -25.39 -5.20 3.07
CA ASN A 124 -24.97 -6.10 2.00
C ASN A 124 -25.38 -5.65 0.58
N SER A 125 -25.71 -4.37 0.39
CA SER A 125 -26.04 -3.84 -0.94
C SER A 125 -24.86 -3.82 -1.90
N PHE A 126 -23.63 -3.90 -1.36
CA PHE A 126 -22.39 -4.14 -2.09
C PHE A 126 -21.86 -5.54 -1.76
N GLY A 127 -21.83 -6.41 -2.74
CA GLY A 127 -21.40 -7.81 -2.57
C GLY A 127 -20.59 -8.28 -3.77
N THR A 128 -20.65 -9.59 -4.06
CA THR A 128 -19.82 -10.24 -5.10
C THR A 128 -19.96 -9.58 -6.46
N HIS A 129 -21.20 -9.34 -6.92
CA HIS A 129 -21.45 -8.73 -8.23
C HIS A 129 -20.91 -7.30 -8.30
N GLU A 130 -21.21 -6.51 -7.29
CA GLU A 130 -20.78 -5.11 -7.22
C GLU A 130 -19.26 -5.04 -7.18
N PHE A 131 -18.58 -5.89 -6.40
CA PHE A 131 -17.12 -5.88 -6.34
C PHE A 131 -16.46 -6.30 -7.66
N LEU A 132 -16.88 -7.43 -8.23
CA LEU A 132 -16.26 -7.95 -9.45
C LEU A 132 -16.54 -7.08 -10.66
N ASN A 133 -17.73 -6.46 -10.74
CA ASN A 133 -18.03 -5.47 -11.78
C ASN A 133 -17.18 -4.19 -11.61
N LEU A 134 -16.92 -3.74 -10.38
CA LEU A 134 -15.99 -2.64 -10.13
C LEU A 134 -14.59 -2.98 -10.66
N CYS A 135 -14.09 -4.18 -10.40
CA CYS A 135 -12.79 -4.62 -10.92
C CYS A 135 -12.75 -4.62 -12.46
N GLU A 136 -13.82 -5.08 -13.13
CA GLU A 136 -13.93 -5.00 -14.59
C GLU A 136 -13.93 -3.54 -15.10
N MET A 137 -14.65 -2.63 -14.43
CA MET A 137 -14.69 -1.20 -14.79
C MET A 137 -13.35 -0.49 -14.60
N LEU A 138 -12.56 -0.92 -13.62
CA LEU A 138 -11.20 -0.42 -13.35
C LEU A 138 -10.15 -1.09 -14.24
N GLY A 139 -10.44 -2.30 -14.76
CA GLY A 139 -9.47 -3.12 -15.46
C GLY A 139 -8.40 -3.70 -14.52
N CYS A 140 -8.75 -3.96 -13.26
CA CYS A 140 -7.86 -4.52 -12.24
C CYS A 140 -8.19 -5.97 -11.91
N GLU A 141 -7.20 -6.71 -11.37
CA GLU A 141 -7.42 -8.06 -10.88
C GLU A 141 -8.19 -8.04 -9.54
N PRO A 142 -9.24 -8.86 -9.38
CA PRO A 142 -9.84 -9.05 -8.07
C PRO A 142 -8.98 -9.95 -7.19
N TYR A 143 -8.84 -9.57 -5.91
CA TYR A 143 -8.28 -10.40 -4.86
C TYR A 143 -9.38 -10.63 -3.81
N ILE A 144 -9.90 -11.85 -3.77
CA ILE A 144 -10.96 -12.25 -2.86
C ILE A 144 -10.35 -12.80 -1.57
N SER A 145 -10.67 -12.18 -0.43
CA SER A 145 -10.33 -12.72 0.90
C SER A 145 -11.43 -13.69 1.36
N GLY A 146 -11.10 -14.98 1.43
CA GLY A 146 -12.02 -16.03 1.82
C GLY A 146 -12.18 -16.18 3.33
N ASN A 147 -13.40 -16.44 3.79
CA ASN A 147 -13.71 -16.66 5.19
C ASN A 147 -13.22 -18.04 5.65
N VAL A 148 -12.19 -18.08 6.47
CA VAL A 148 -11.66 -19.29 7.12
C VAL A 148 -11.95 -19.28 8.64
N GLY A 149 -12.32 -18.11 9.17
CA GLY A 149 -12.67 -17.93 10.58
C GLY A 149 -13.99 -18.58 10.96
N SER A 150 -15.10 -17.98 10.56
CA SER A 150 -16.46 -18.48 10.84
C SER A 150 -17.05 -19.32 9.70
N GLY A 151 -16.49 -19.22 8.47
CA GLY A 151 -16.98 -19.91 7.29
C GLY A 151 -16.61 -21.39 7.22
N THR A 152 -17.16 -22.08 6.22
CA THR A 152 -16.88 -23.49 5.95
C THR A 152 -16.13 -23.68 4.64
N VAL A 153 -15.45 -24.82 4.51
CA VAL A 153 -14.78 -25.22 3.25
C VAL A 153 -15.77 -25.26 2.09
N GLU A 154 -16.98 -25.77 2.34
CA GLU A 154 -18.05 -25.86 1.34
C GLU A 154 -18.49 -24.47 0.87
N GLU A 155 -18.61 -23.53 1.80
CA GLU A 155 -19.02 -22.16 1.51
C GLU A 155 -18.00 -21.46 0.59
N LEU A 156 -16.70 -21.51 0.91
CA LEU A 156 -15.67 -20.91 0.07
C LEU A 156 -15.56 -21.61 -1.30
N ALA A 157 -15.65 -22.94 -1.33
CA ALA A 157 -15.64 -23.70 -2.58
C ALA A 157 -16.81 -23.33 -3.50
N LYS A 158 -18.02 -23.17 -2.93
CA LYS A 158 -19.20 -22.69 -3.66
C LYS A 158 -19.06 -21.25 -4.15
N TRP A 159 -18.41 -20.39 -3.37
CA TRP A 159 -18.14 -19.02 -3.82
C TRP A 159 -17.21 -18.99 -5.03
N VAL A 160 -16.13 -19.77 -5.00
CA VAL A 160 -15.23 -19.92 -6.15
C VAL A 160 -15.98 -20.44 -7.38
N GLU A 161 -16.80 -21.49 -7.23
CA GLU A 161 -17.63 -22.03 -8.31
C GLU A 161 -18.60 -20.97 -8.85
N TYR A 162 -19.30 -20.24 -7.97
CA TYR A 162 -20.22 -19.16 -8.34
C TYR A 162 -19.55 -18.09 -9.20
N MET A 163 -18.36 -17.68 -8.81
CA MET A 163 -17.63 -16.63 -9.51
C MET A 163 -17.03 -17.09 -10.84
N THR A 164 -16.53 -18.32 -10.91
CA THR A 164 -15.57 -18.73 -11.98
C THR A 164 -16.02 -19.88 -12.85
N SER A 165 -17.14 -20.55 -12.56
CA SER A 165 -17.65 -21.66 -13.39
C SER A 165 -18.71 -21.20 -14.39
N ASP A 166 -18.55 -21.59 -15.66
CA ASP A 166 -19.56 -21.44 -16.72
C ASP A 166 -20.33 -22.74 -16.98
N GLY A 167 -20.06 -23.81 -16.22
CA GLY A 167 -20.71 -25.11 -16.34
C GLY A 167 -22.21 -25.11 -16.03
N ASP A 168 -22.86 -26.25 -16.23
CA ASP A 168 -24.26 -26.46 -15.86
C ASP A 168 -24.39 -26.95 -14.39
N THR A 169 -23.92 -26.11 -13.46
CA THR A 169 -23.85 -26.41 -12.04
C THR A 169 -24.80 -25.52 -11.23
N PRO A 170 -25.19 -25.93 -10.01
CA PRO A 170 -26.10 -25.11 -9.18
C PRO A 170 -25.58 -23.67 -8.94
N MET A 171 -24.27 -23.49 -8.70
CA MET A 171 -23.71 -22.18 -8.40
C MET A 171 -23.62 -21.30 -9.66
N ALA A 172 -23.25 -21.86 -10.82
CA ALA A 172 -23.29 -21.15 -12.09
C ALA A 172 -24.73 -20.76 -12.49
N LYS A 173 -25.71 -21.65 -12.25
CA LYS A 173 -27.12 -21.31 -12.45
C LYS A 173 -27.59 -20.19 -11.53
N LEU A 174 -27.23 -20.23 -10.26
CA LEU A 174 -27.53 -19.16 -9.30
C LEU A 174 -26.94 -17.81 -9.72
N ARG A 175 -25.70 -17.78 -10.21
CA ARG A 175 -25.09 -16.55 -10.75
C ARG A 175 -25.90 -15.99 -11.92
N ARG A 176 -26.32 -16.85 -12.86
CA ARG A 176 -27.15 -16.44 -14.01
C ARG A 176 -28.52 -15.91 -13.56
N GLN A 177 -29.16 -16.57 -12.59
CA GLN A 177 -30.41 -16.09 -12.00
C GLN A 177 -30.24 -14.72 -11.34
N ASN A 178 -29.07 -14.42 -10.80
CA ASN A 178 -28.72 -13.14 -10.22
C ASN A 178 -28.23 -12.11 -11.26
N GLY A 179 -28.44 -12.38 -12.57
CA GLY A 179 -28.23 -11.41 -13.65
C GLY A 179 -26.83 -11.40 -14.27
N ARG A 180 -25.97 -12.35 -13.95
CA ARG A 180 -24.64 -12.47 -14.59
C ARG A 180 -24.52 -13.80 -15.33
N ASP A 181 -24.54 -13.73 -16.66
CA ASP A 181 -24.47 -14.92 -17.51
C ASP A 181 -23.06 -15.54 -17.50
N LYS A 182 -22.03 -14.79 -17.86
CA LYS A 182 -20.66 -15.25 -17.92
C LYS A 182 -19.93 -15.18 -16.57
N ALA A 183 -19.10 -16.18 -16.29
CA ALA A 183 -18.19 -16.18 -15.16
C ALA A 183 -17.22 -14.99 -15.24
N TRP A 184 -16.79 -14.51 -14.08
CA TRP A 184 -15.68 -13.59 -13.99
C TRP A 184 -14.35 -14.35 -14.05
N LYS A 185 -13.27 -13.62 -14.28
CA LYS A 185 -11.91 -14.09 -14.06
C LYS A 185 -11.47 -13.62 -12.68
N VAL A 186 -11.20 -14.58 -11.79
CA VAL A 186 -10.71 -14.34 -10.44
C VAL A 186 -9.37 -15.03 -10.28
N LYS A 187 -8.31 -14.25 -10.24
CA LYS A 187 -6.95 -14.79 -10.12
C LYS A 187 -6.58 -15.04 -8.67
N TYR A 188 -6.73 -14.05 -7.81
CA TYR A 188 -6.20 -14.09 -6.44
C TYR A 188 -7.26 -14.52 -5.45
N LEU A 189 -6.96 -15.60 -4.70
CA LEU A 189 -7.79 -16.12 -3.62
C LEU A 189 -6.99 -16.20 -2.34
N GLY A 190 -7.30 -15.32 -1.39
CA GLY A 190 -6.80 -15.40 -0.01
C GLY A 190 -7.58 -16.48 0.75
N VAL A 191 -6.87 -17.40 1.35
CA VAL A 191 -7.43 -18.45 2.21
C VAL A 191 -7.27 -18.00 3.66
N GLY A 192 -8.21 -17.20 4.15
CA GLY A 192 -8.18 -16.56 5.46
C GLY A 192 -7.48 -15.20 5.45
N ASN A 193 -7.62 -14.49 6.55
CA ASN A 193 -6.99 -13.22 6.88
C ASN A 193 -6.59 -13.21 8.34
N GLU A 194 -5.38 -12.72 8.67
CA GLU A 194 -4.89 -12.57 10.07
C GLU A 194 -5.32 -13.72 10.98
N SER A 195 -5.13 -14.95 10.52
CA SER A 195 -5.66 -16.13 11.19
C SER A 195 -5.04 -16.36 12.58
N TRP A 196 -3.92 -15.71 12.88
CA TRP A 196 -3.30 -15.60 14.20
C TRP A 196 -4.05 -14.65 15.16
N GLY A 197 -4.91 -13.78 14.64
CA GLY A 197 -5.64 -12.72 15.35
C GLY A 197 -7.14 -12.80 15.08
N CYS A 198 -7.70 -11.73 14.51
CA CYS A 198 -9.15 -11.63 14.25
C CYS A 198 -9.70 -12.72 13.32
N GLY A 199 -8.90 -13.31 12.47
CA GLY A 199 -9.27 -14.40 11.59
C GLY A 199 -9.34 -15.77 12.27
N GLY A 200 -9.43 -15.84 13.61
CA GLY A 200 -9.71 -17.09 14.33
C GLY A 200 -8.76 -17.41 15.47
N ASN A 201 -7.76 -16.57 15.77
CA ASN A 201 -6.79 -16.73 16.85
C ASN A 201 -6.14 -18.14 16.85
N MET A 202 -5.68 -18.56 15.68
CA MET A 202 -5.16 -19.89 15.39
C MET A 202 -3.66 -19.98 15.68
N ARG A 203 -3.18 -21.21 15.92
CA ARG A 203 -1.76 -21.52 15.82
C ARG A 203 -1.39 -21.79 14.37
N PRO A 204 -0.15 -21.53 13.94
CA PRO A 204 0.26 -21.69 12.54
C PRO A 204 0.11 -23.13 12.02
N GLU A 205 0.26 -24.14 12.90
CA GLU A 205 0.07 -25.54 12.53
C GLU A 205 -1.38 -25.84 12.18
N TYR A 206 -2.33 -25.37 13.01
CA TYR A 206 -3.76 -25.56 12.77
C TYR A 206 -4.21 -24.81 11.51
N TYR A 207 -3.76 -23.55 11.34
CA TYR A 207 -4.04 -22.81 10.13
C TYR A 207 -3.48 -23.52 8.89
N SER A 208 -2.28 -24.09 8.96
CA SER A 208 -1.70 -24.86 7.85
C SER A 208 -2.56 -26.04 7.45
N ASP A 209 -3.15 -26.75 8.42
CA ASP A 209 -4.06 -27.86 8.15
C ASP A 209 -5.39 -27.39 7.54
N LEU A 210 -5.92 -26.25 7.99
CA LEU A 210 -7.08 -25.61 7.36
C LEU A 210 -6.77 -25.18 5.93
N PHE A 211 -5.66 -24.49 5.70
CA PHE A 211 -5.25 -24.09 4.35
C PHE A 211 -5.18 -25.27 3.39
N ARG A 212 -4.57 -26.38 3.81
CA ARG A 212 -4.52 -27.64 3.02
C ARG A 212 -5.91 -28.11 2.64
N ARG A 213 -6.84 -28.11 3.59
CA ARG A 213 -8.22 -28.54 3.40
C ARG A 213 -8.98 -27.61 2.46
N TYR A 214 -8.96 -26.30 2.70
CA TYR A 214 -9.61 -25.30 1.86
C TYR A 214 -9.05 -25.29 0.42
N SER A 215 -7.73 -25.33 0.28
CA SER A 215 -7.07 -25.27 -1.02
C SER A 215 -7.39 -26.45 -1.94
N VAL A 216 -7.74 -27.63 -1.39
CA VAL A 216 -8.15 -28.81 -2.16
C VAL A 216 -9.51 -28.60 -2.81
N TYR A 217 -10.45 -27.98 -2.10
CA TYR A 217 -11.84 -27.83 -2.56
C TYR A 217 -12.07 -26.56 -3.37
N CYS A 218 -11.26 -25.52 -3.19
CA CYS A 218 -11.24 -24.35 -4.07
C CYS A 218 -10.55 -24.71 -5.39
N ARG A 219 -11.33 -25.14 -6.37
CA ARG A 219 -10.83 -25.70 -7.64
C ARG A 219 -10.76 -24.63 -8.74
N ASN A 220 -9.99 -24.92 -9.76
CA ASN A 220 -9.98 -24.15 -11.00
C ASN A 220 -11.16 -24.59 -11.87
N TYR A 221 -11.92 -23.62 -12.39
CA TYR A 221 -13.05 -23.85 -13.29
C TYR A 221 -12.80 -23.15 -14.63
N ASP A 222 -13.22 -23.77 -15.71
CA ASP A 222 -13.32 -23.18 -17.07
C ASP A 222 -12.10 -22.33 -17.48
N GLY A 223 -10.90 -22.84 -17.21
CA GLY A 223 -9.63 -22.20 -17.53
C GLY A 223 -9.24 -21.07 -16.58
N ASN A 224 -10.04 -20.78 -15.55
CA ASN A 224 -9.66 -19.85 -14.48
C ASN A 224 -8.66 -20.53 -13.53
N GLN A 225 -7.46 -20.00 -13.44
CA GLN A 225 -6.39 -20.51 -12.56
C GLN A 225 -6.32 -19.65 -11.30
N LEU A 226 -6.61 -20.26 -10.14
CA LEU A 226 -6.51 -19.58 -8.85
C LEU A 226 -5.05 -19.49 -8.40
N TYR A 227 -4.66 -18.31 -7.98
CA TYR A 227 -3.44 -18.04 -7.25
C TYR A 227 -3.79 -17.97 -5.76
N LYS A 228 -3.48 -19.05 -5.03
CA LYS A 228 -3.90 -19.25 -3.64
C LYS A 228 -2.88 -18.65 -2.69
N ILE A 229 -3.34 -17.74 -1.84
CA ILE A 229 -2.53 -16.97 -0.92
C ILE A 229 -2.85 -17.46 0.51
N ALA A 230 -1.83 -17.87 1.24
CA ALA A 230 -1.97 -18.23 2.64
C ALA A 230 -1.93 -16.99 3.52
N SER A 231 -2.80 -16.93 4.54
CA SER A 231 -2.77 -15.92 5.60
C SER A 231 -1.45 -16.03 6.35
N GLY A 232 -0.59 -15.04 6.18
CA GLY A 232 0.77 -15.02 6.69
C GLY A 232 0.91 -14.26 8.01
N ALA A 233 2.13 -13.90 8.32
CA ALA A 233 2.54 -13.30 9.58
C ALA A 233 2.14 -11.83 9.72
N SER A 234 2.09 -11.36 10.95
CA SER A 234 2.19 -9.93 11.27
C SER A 234 3.60 -9.60 11.69
N ASP A 235 4.12 -8.49 11.19
CA ASP A 235 5.40 -7.90 11.60
C ASP A 235 6.54 -8.92 11.75
N TYR A 236 6.93 -9.19 12.98
CA TYR A 236 8.11 -9.97 13.38
C TYR A 236 7.79 -11.43 13.71
N ASP A 237 6.60 -11.94 13.43
CA ASP A 237 6.28 -13.36 13.68
C ASP A 237 6.91 -14.30 12.64
N TYR A 238 8.20 -14.43 12.71
CA TYR A 238 9.00 -15.29 11.82
C TYR A 238 8.68 -16.77 11.98
N ASN A 239 8.19 -17.19 13.18
CA ASN A 239 7.78 -18.57 13.41
C ASN A 239 6.55 -18.93 12.57
N TRP A 240 5.59 -18.00 12.43
CA TRP A 240 4.43 -18.21 11.58
C TRP A 240 4.85 -18.54 10.14
N THR A 241 5.68 -17.71 9.53
CA THR A 241 6.21 -17.93 8.18
C THR A 241 6.98 -19.25 8.06
N LYS A 242 7.82 -19.56 9.05
CA LYS A 242 8.58 -20.81 9.05
C LYS A 242 7.66 -22.03 9.03
N VAL A 243 6.67 -22.07 9.91
CA VAL A 243 5.72 -23.19 10.00
C VAL A 243 4.90 -23.34 8.71
N LEU A 244 4.45 -22.22 8.13
CA LEU A 244 3.73 -22.25 6.86
C LEU A 244 4.62 -22.80 5.73
N MET A 245 5.84 -22.32 5.59
CA MET A 245 6.76 -22.82 4.56
C MET A 245 7.04 -24.31 4.70
N ASP A 246 7.25 -24.79 5.93
CA ASP A 246 7.52 -26.21 6.21
C ASP A 246 6.30 -27.12 5.89
N ARG A 247 5.06 -26.62 6.12
CA ARG A 247 3.83 -27.44 6.03
C ARG A 247 3.08 -27.29 4.72
N ILE A 248 3.07 -26.09 4.14
CA ILE A 248 2.23 -25.75 2.97
C ILE A 248 2.98 -25.01 1.85
N GLY A 249 4.29 -24.77 1.97
CA GLY A 249 5.07 -24.08 0.95
C GLY A 249 4.99 -24.67 -0.45
N ASN A 250 4.72 -25.98 -0.57
CA ASN A 250 4.51 -26.65 -1.85
C ASN A 250 3.05 -26.62 -2.36
N ARG A 251 2.14 -25.90 -1.68
CA ARG A 251 0.71 -25.82 -1.98
C ARG A 251 0.20 -24.41 -2.14
N ALA A 252 0.84 -23.45 -1.46
CA ALA A 252 0.55 -22.04 -1.58
C ALA A 252 1.32 -21.41 -2.74
N ASN A 253 0.69 -20.50 -3.48
CA ASN A 253 1.39 -19.69 -4.48
C ASN A 253 2.09 -18.51 -3.81
N ALA A 254 1.55 -18.05 -2.68
CA ALA A 254 2.13 -16.97 -1.89
C ALA A 254 1.76 -17.09 -0.41
N ILE A 255 2.54 -16.40 0.41
CA ILE A 255 2.25 -16.14 1.83
C ILE A 255 2.14 -14.63 2.00
N SER A 256 1.10 -14.18 2.71
CA SER A 256 0.92 -12.76 3.02
C SER A 256 1.79 -12.32 4.20
N LEU A 257 1.96 -11.00 4.33
CA LEU A 257 2.64 -10.33 5.42
C LEU A 257 1.92 -9.00 5.66
N HIS A 258 1.59 -8.72 6.92
CA HIS A 258 1.03 -7.43 7.32
C HIS A 258 2.07 -6.62 8.07
N TYR A 259 2.16 -5.32 7.75
CA TYR A 259 3.05 -4.39 8.42
C TYR A 259 2.46 -2.98 8.42
N TYR A 260 2.07 -2.50 9.59
CA TYR A 260 1.62 -1.11 9.74
C TYR A 260 2.71 -0.21 10.32
N THR A 261 2.86 0.97 9.73
CA THR A 261 3.65 2.05 10.30
C THR A 261 2.85 2.69 11.41
N VAL A 262 3.11 2.28 12.62
CA VAL A 262 2.40 2.68 13.84
C VAL A 262 3.43 3.01 14.94
N THR A 263 3.11 4.03 15.76
CA THR A 263 4.00 4.41 16.87
C THR A 263 4.01 3.38 17.99
N GLY A 264 2.90 2.68 18.18
CA GLY A 264 2.73 1.58 19.14
C GLY A 264 1.33 1.01 19.05
N TRP A 265 1.16 -0.27 19.45
CA TRP A 265 -0.13 -0.95 19.42
C TRP A 265 -0.98 -0.71 20.67
N THR A 266 -0.38 -0.20 21.74
CA THR A 266 -1.07 0.11 23.00
C THR A 266 -1.13 1.62 23.21
N GLY A 267 -2.28 2.13 23.71
CA GLY A 267 -2.49 3.55 23.93
C GLY A 267 -2.77 4.36 22.64
N SER A 268 -2.48 5.64 22.68
CA SER A 268 -2.61 6.54 21.52
C SER A 268 -1.55 6.21 20.46
N LYS A 269 -1.98 6.19 19.21
CA LYS A 269 -1.11 6.04 18.04
C LYS A 269 -0.59 7.38 17.52
N GLY A 270 -0.99 8.47 18.15
CA GLY A 270 -0.66 9.82 17.75
C GLY A 270 -1.62 10.42 16.72
N SER A 271 -1.63 11.75 16.64
CA SER A 271 -2.48 12.48 15.71
C SER A 271 -1.98 12.37 14.27
N ALA A 272 -2.92 12.20 13.33
CA ALA A 272 -2.61 12.26 11.91
C ALA A 272 -2.07 13.63 11.48
N THR A 273 -2.55 14.72 12.08
CA THR A 273 -2.29 16.11 11.64
C THR A 273 -1.48 16.96 12.61
N LYS A 274 -1.29 16.49 13.86
CA LYS A 274 -0.57 17.23 14.90
C LYS A 274 0.64 16.44 15.39
N PHE A 275 1.80 16.75 14.88
CA PHE A 275 3.08 16.11 15.22
C PHE A 275 4.23 17.08 14.99
N ASN A 276 5.39 16.80 15.58
CA ASN A 276 6.62 17.55 15.40
C ASN A 276 7.64 16.81 14.52
N ASN A 277 8.82 17.40 14.30
CA ASN A 277 9.86 16.78 13.47
C ASN A 277 10.41 15.46 14.09
N GLU A 278 10.48 15.35 15.42
CA GLU A 278 10.90 14.11 16.08
C GLU A 278 9.93 12.96 15.79
N ASP A 279 8.61 13.22 15.90
CA ASP A 279 7.56 12.24 15.57
C ASP A 279 7.58 11.89 14.08
N TYR A 280 7.85 12.86 13.22
CA TYR A 280 8.01 12.63 11.79
C TYR A 280 9.18 11.67 11.50
N TYR A 281 10.38 11.98 11.98
CA TYR A 281 11.54 11.12 11.75
C TYR A 281 11.38 9.74 12.38
N TRP A 282 10.75 9.66 13.56
CA TRP A 282 10.38 8.38 14.16
C TRP A 282 9.46 7.56 13.26
N THR A 283 8.46 8.22 12.65
CA THR A 283 7.56 7.58 11.68
C THR A 283 8.34 7.05 10.46
N MET A 284 9.29 7.82 9.92
CA MET A 284 10.13 7.36 8.81
C MET A 284 10.99 6.15 9.21
N GLY A 285 11.54 6.15 10.42
CA GLY A 285 12.28 5.00 10.96
C GLY A 285 11.40 3.75 11.11
N LYS A 286 10.12 3.93 11.48
CA LYS A 286 9.14 2.83 11.51
C LYS A 286 8.80 2.34 10.11
N ALA A 287 8.54 3.23 9.17
CA ALA A 287 8.24 2.86 7.79
C ALA A 287 9.39 2.04 7.16
N LEU A 288 10.63 2.49 7.30
CA LEU A 288 11.81 1.77 6.81
C LEU A 288 12.06 0.44 7.54
N GLY A 289 11.50 0.26 8.73
CA GLY A 289 11.56 -1.01 9.46
C GLY A 289 10.98 -2.20 8.70
N ILE A 290 10.11 -1.96 7.72
CA ILE A 290 9.56 -3.00 6.85
C ILE A 290 10.66 -3.73 6.05
N GLU A 291 11.77 -3.05 5.74
CA GLU A 291 12.89 -3.68 5.02
C GLU A 291 13.51 -4.84 5.83
N ASP A 292 13.74 -4.65 7.13
CA ASP A 292 14.27 -5.70 7.99
C ASP A 292 13.29 -6.85 8.17
N VAL A 293 12.00 -6.54 8.22
CA VAL A 293 10.92 -7.55 8.30
C VAL A 293 10.91 -8.40 7.03
N ILE A 294 10.88 -7.78 5.84
CA ILE A 294 10.92 -8.47 4.56
C ILE A 294 12.16 -9.35 4.45
N LYS A 295 13.35 -8.81 4.72
CA LYS A 295 14.63 -9.57 4.67
C LYS A 295 14.59 -10.85 5.48
N LYS A 296 14.05 -10.79 6.70
CA LYS A 296 14.04 -11.95 7.61
C LYS A 296 12.99 -12.98 7.20
N HIS A 297 11.80 -12.53 6.73
CA HIS A 297 10.82 -13.46 6.17
C HIS A 297 11.34 -14.11 4.88
N GLU A 298 11.92 -13.34 3.97
CA GLU A 298 12.54 -13.89 2.75
C GLU A 298 13.66 -14.88 3.04
N ALA A 299 14.52 -14.62 4.03
CA ALA A 299 15.58 -15.55 4.40
C ALA A 299 15.04 -16.92 4.87
N ILE A 300 13.90 -16.92 5.58
CA ILE A 300 13.20 -18.15 5.97
C ILE A 300 12.61 -18.84 4.74
N MET A 301 11.97 -18.08 3.86
CA MET A 301 11.36 -18.59 2.63
C MET A 301 12.42 -19.12 1.66
N ASP A 302 13.54 -18.42 1.48
CA ASP A 302 14.65 -18.83 0.61
C ASP A 302 15.29 -20.15 1.05
N LYS A 303 15.35 -20.40 2.36
CA LYS A 303 15.84 -21.68 2.89
C LYS A 303 14.92 -22.84 2.54
N ALA A 304 13.61 -22.64 2.56
CA ALA A 304 12.61 -23.66 2.29
C ALA A 304 12.29 -23.78 0.78
N ASP A 305 12.38 -22.68 0.06
CA ASP A 305 12.08 -22.57 -1.37
C ASP A 305 13.14 -21.71 -2.09
N PRO A 306 14.34 -22.28 -2.35
CA PRO A 306 15.44 -21.55 -2.99
C PRO A 306 15.14 -21.15 -4.45
N LYS A 307 14.14 -21.76 -5.08
CA LYS A 307 13.69 -21.40 -6.43
C LYS A 307 12.69 -20.24 -6.45
N LYS A 308 12.33 -19.71 -5.28
CA LYS A 308 11.40 -18.58 -5.12
C LYS A 308 10.06 -18.78 -5.81
N GLN A 309 9.50 -20.00 -5.73
CA GLN A 309 8.20 -20.34 -6.32
C GLN A 309 7.03 -19.83 -5.50
N VAL A 310 7.23 -19.67 -4.18
CA VAL A 310 6.25 -19.08 -3.25
C VAL A 310 6.55 -17.61 -3.10
N ALA A 311 5.64 -16.74 -3.55
CA ALA A 311 5.81 -15.29 -3.42
C ALA A 311 5.55 -14.81 -1.98
N LEU A 312 6.14 -13.67 -1.63
CA LEU A 312 5.77 -12.87 -0.47
C LEU A 312 4.84 -11.73 -0.94
N LEU A 313 3.75 -11.49 -0.21
CA LEU A 313 2.82 -10.39 -0.48
C LEU A 313 2.67 -9.54 0.78
N VAL A 314 2.89 -8.24 0.69
CA VAL A 314 2.59 -7.31 1.78
C VAL A 314 1.17 -6.78 1.56
N ASP A 315 0.17 -7.61 1.80
CA ASP A 315 -1.22 -7.33 1.42
C ASP A 315 -2.02 -6.53 2.44
N GLU A 316 -1.36 -6.08 3.53
CA GLU A 316 -1.77 -4.94 4.35
C GLU A 316 -0.56 -4.13 4.81
N TRP A 317 -0.55 -2.83 4.50
CA TRP A 317 0.46 -1.89 4.96
C TRP A 317 -0.06 -0.45 4.92
N GLY A 318 0.62 0.44 5.60
CA GLY A 318 0.29 1.85 5.64
C GLY A 318 0.44 2.44 7.05
N THR A 319 0.02 3.68 7.23
CA THR A 319 0.01 4.36 8.53
C THR A 319 -1.27 4.08 9.30
N TRP A 320 -1.15 4.01 10.62
CA TRP A 320 -2.29 3.87 11.51
C TRP A 320 -2.17 4.88 12.66
N TRP A 321 -2.98 5.94 12.58
CA TRP A 321 -3.07 7.00 13.58
C TRP A 321 -4.34 6.86 14.43
N ASP A 322 -4.44 7.69 15.46
CA ASP A 322 -5.71 7.88 16.16
C ASP A 322 -6.77 8.42 15.18
N GLU A 323 -8.00 7.98 15.34
CA GLU A 323 -9.13 8.43 14.53
C GLU A 323 -9.35 9.93 14.69
N GLU A 324 -9.77 10.59 13.62
CA GLU A 324 -10.08 12.03 13.68
C GLU A 324 -11.21 12.30 14.66
N PRO A 325 -11.09 13.35 15.48
CA PRO A 325 -12.13 13.71 16.46
C PRO A 325 -13.49 13.92 15.81
N GLY A 326 -14.53 13.38 16.43
CA GLY A 326 -15.92 13.50 15.94
C GLY A 326 -16.33 12.46 14.91
N THR A 327 -15.45 11.52 14.57
CA THR A 327 -15.78 10.34 13.75
C THR A 327 -16.27 9.17 14.60
N ILE A 328 -16.88 8.17 13.97
CA ILE A 328 -17.36 6.98 14.68
C ILE A 328 -16.15 6.12 15.05
N LYS A 329 -16.05 5.79 16.34
CA LYS A 329 -14.97 4.95 16.86
C LYS A 329 -15.00 3.53 16.22
N GLY A 330 -13.86 3.07 15.78
CA GLY A 330 -13.72 1.80 15.07
C GLY A 330 -13.95 1.91 13.56
N HIS A 331 -14.22 3.11 13.03
CA HIS A 331 -14.26 3.35 11.58
C HIS A 331 -12.90 3.71 11.00
N LEU A 332 -11.88 3.90 11.82
CA LEU A 332 -10.48 4.16 11.46
C LEU A 332 -10.31 5.31 10.46
N TYR A 333 -11.18 6.32 10.53
CA TYR A 333 -11.05 7.50 9.69
C TYR A 333 -9.93 8.38 10.22
N GLN A 334 -8.92 8.61 9.40
CA GLN A 334 -7.81 9.52 9.68
C GLN A 334 -7.50 10.41 8.49
N GLN A 335 -6.93 11.60 8.75
CA GLN A 335 -6.34 12.42 7.71
C GLN A 335 -5.00 11.85 7.25
N ASN A 336 -4.61 12.25 6.04
CA ASN A 336 -3.33 11.91 5.43
C ASN A 336 -2.57 13.19 5.09
N THR A 337 -1.38 13.37 5.66
CA THR A 337 -0.54 14.55 5.49
C THR A 337 0.61 14.26 4.53
N LEU A 338 1.50 15.24 4.32
CA LEU A 338 2.75 15.02 3.59
C LEU A 338 3.62 13.94 4.27
N ARG A 339 3.54 13.75 5.62
CA ARG A 339 4.21 12.65 6.34
C ARG A 339 3.80 11.28 5.77
N ASP A 340 2.49 11.08 5.53
CA ASP A 340 1.98 9.82 5.01
C ASP A 340 2.43 9.58 3.55
N ALA A 341 2.58 10.64 2.77
CA ALA A 341 3.17 10.54 1.43
C ALA A 341 4.62 10.02 1.49
N PHE A 342 5.43 10.46 2.48
CA PHE A 342 6.77 9.91 2.67
C PHE A 342 6.74 8.45 3.11
N VAL A 343 5.83 8.04 3.99
CA VAL A 343 5.67 6.62 4.32
C VAL A 343 5.39 5.80 3.06
N ALA A 344 4.52 6.29 2.18
CA ALA A 344 4.22 5.60 0.93
C ALA A 344 5.44 5.52 0.00
N SER A 345 6.16 6.63 -0.22
CA SER A 345 7.33 6.64 -1.12
C SER A 345 8.46 5.74 -0.61
N LEU A 346 8.79 5.81 0.68
CA LEU A 346 9.83 4.98 1.29
C LEU A 346 9.48 3.49 1.26
N SER A 347 8.22 3.15 1.54
CA SER A 347 7.77 1.76 1.49
C SER A 347 7.82 1.20 0.06
N LEU A 348 7.37 1.98 -0.95
CA LEU A 348 7.46 1.59 -2.36
C LEU A 348 8.91 1.42 -2.82
N ASP A 349 9.83 2.30 -2.40
CA ASP A 349 11.26 2.17 -2.71
C ASP A 349 11.81 0.84 -2.17
N VAL A 350 11.43 0.46 -0.93
CA VAL A 350 11.79 -0.84 -0.36
C VAL A 350 11.17 -1.98 -1.17
N PHE A 351 9.87 -1.92 -1.48
CA PHE A 351 9.19 -3.01 -2.21
C PHE A 351 9.81 -3.25 -3.59
N HIS A 352 10.24 -2.22 -4.30
CA HIS A 352 10.93 -2.34 -5.57
C HIS A 352 12.27 -3.09 -5.44
N LYS A 353 12.98 -2.87 -4.37
CA LYS A 353 14.27 -3.52 -4.10
C LYS A 353 14.12 -5.03 -3.86
N TYR A 354 12.98 -5.47 -3.30
CA TYR A 354 12.70 -6.88 -2.97
C TYR A 354 11.78 -7.57 -3.97
N THR A 355 11.58 -6.98 -5.15
CA THR A 355 10.65 -7.49 -6.18
C THR A 355 11.03 -8.88 -6.73
N ASP A 356 12.18 -9.44 -6.33
CA ASP A 356 12.57 -10.81 -6.65
C ASP A 356 11.59 -11.85 -6.03
N ARG A 357 11.17 -11.66 -4.78
CA ARG A 357 10.16 -12.50 -4.10
C ARG A 357 8.87 -11.75 -3.79
N LEU A 358 8.93 -10.46 -3.48
CA LEU A 358 7.77 -9.63 -3.19
C LEU A 358 7.03 -9.30 -4.48
N LYS A 359 5.81 -9.83 -4.64
CA LYS A 359 5.05 -9.74 -5.89
C LYS A 359 3.80 -8.87 -5.83
N MET A 360 3.33 -8.52 -4.65
CA MET A 360 2.14 -7.69 -4.43
C MET A 360 2.26 -6.93 -3.13
N ALA A 361 1.66 -5.75 -3.08
CA ALA A 361 1.40 -5.03 -1.83
C ALA A 361 0.04 -4.30 -1.95
N ASN A 362 -0.77 -4.31 -0.87
CA ASN A 362 -2.07 -3.67 -0.87
C ASN A 362 -2.11 -2.65 0.27
N ILE A 363 -2.12 -1.37 -0.09
CA ILE A 363 -2.17 -0.32 0.93
C ILE A 363 -3.56 -0.27 1.60
N ALA A 364 -3.58 -0.08 2.88
CA ALA A 364 -4.79 0.04 3.69
C ALA A 364 -5.12 1.51 3.95
N GLN A 365 -6.25 2.06 3.41
CA GLN A 365 -7.14 1.41 2.46
C GLN A 365 -7.48 2.39 1.32
N ILE A 366 -8.27 1.96 0.37
CA ILE A 366 -8.48 2.71 -0.87
C ILE A 366 -9.24 4.04 -0.66
N VAL A 367 -10.28 4.04 0.23
CA VAL A 367 -11.13 5.22 0.51
C VAL A 367 -11.41 5.32 2.01
N ASN A 368 -11.31 6.52 2.60
CA ASN A 368 -11.77 6.93 3.93
C ASN A 368 -11.14 6.23 5.14
N VAL A 369 -10.37 5.20 4.99
CA VAL A 369 -9.90 4.36 6.08
C VAL A 369 -8.38 4.34 6.11
N LEU A 370 -7.77 4.56 7.26
CA LEU A 370 -6.32 4.53 7.47
C LEU A 370 -5.55 5.40 6.46
N GLN A 371 -4.48 4.90 5.86
CA GLN A 371 -3.72 5.62 4.84
C GLN A 371 -4.43 5.54 3.48
N SER A 372 -5.55 6.24 3.34
CA SER A 372 -6.38 6.16 2.15
C SER A 372 -5.88 7.00 0.98
N MET A 373 -6.21 6.56 -0.24
CA MET A 373 -5.98 7.33 -1.45
C MET A 373 -6.92 8.52 -1.55
N ILE A 374 -8.17 8.34 -1.12
CA ILE A 374 -9.29 9.24 -1.35
C ILE A 374 -10.07 9.40 -0.06
N LEU A 375 -10.50 10.64 0.22
CA LEU A 375 -11.50 10.91 1.26
C LEU A 375 -12.78 11.38 0.58
N THR A 376 -13.93 10.94 1.10
CA THR A 376 -15.25 11.35 0.62
C THR A 376 -16.12 11.81 1.78
N LYS A 377 -16.96 12.80 1.51
CA LYS A 377 -17.98 13.29 2.43
C LYS A 377 -19.16 13.76 1.60
N ASP A 378 -20.32 13.17 1.79
CA ASP A 378 -21.50 13.46 0.96
C ASP A 378 -21.15 13.41 -0.55
N LYS A 379 -21.36 14.51 -1.27
CA LYS A 379 -21.02 14.65 -2.69
C LYS A 379 -19.55 15.05 -2.95
N GLU A 380 -18.80 15.37 -1.90
CA GLU A 380 -17.43 15.87 -2.03
C GLU A 380 -16.41 14.73 -2.03
N MET A 381 -15.32 14.93 -2.73
CA MET A 381 -14.17 14.03 -2.78
C MET A 381 -12.88 14.85 -2.73
N VAL A 382 -11.88 14.34 -2.02
CA VAL A 382 -10.54 14.92 -2.00
C VAL A 382 -9.48 13.83 -2.17
N LEU A 383 -8.45 14.13 -2.97
CA LEU A 383 -7.29 13.26 -3.17
C LEU A 383 -6.25 13.53 -2.09
N THR A 384 -5.74 12.50 -1.43
CA THR A 384 -4.75 12.64 -0.37
C THR A 384 -3.33 12.82 -0.93
N PRO A 385 -2.36 13.28 -0.15
CA PRO A 385 -0.96 13.27 -0.55
C PRO A 385 -0.44 11.86 -0.93
N THR A 386 -0.95 10.81 -0.27
CA THR A 386 -0.64 9.41 -0.60
C THR A 386 -1.10 9.05 -2.01
N TYR A 387 -2.30 9.48 -2.45
CA TYR A 387 -2.76 9.30 -3.83
C TYR A 387 -1.75 9.84 -4.84
N TYR A 388 -1.20 11.02 -4.58
CA TYR A 388 -0.27 11.65 -5.52
C TYR A 388 1.07 10.91 -5.59
N VAL A 389 1.54 10.29 -4.51
CA VAL A 389 2.71 9.40 -4.58
C VAL A 389 2.43 8.23 -5.51
N PHE A 390 1.31 7.51 -5.33
CA PHE A 390 0.93 6.41 -6.21
C PHE A 390 0.80 6.87 -7.67
N LYS A 391 0.22 8.05 -7.91
CA LYS A 391 0.09 8.63 -9.25
C LYS A 391 1.43 8.92 -9.91
N MET A 392 2.40 9.48 -9.18
CA MET A 392 3.75 9.76 -9.66
C MET A 392 4.54 8.46 -9.88
N TYR A 393 4.47 7.53 -8.92
CA TYR A 393 5.21 6.27 -8.94
C TYR A 393 4.66 5.21 -9.90
N LYS A 394 3.45 5.37 -10.46
CA LYS A 394 2.87 4.39 -11.40
C LYS A 394 3.74 4.11 -12.64
N VAL A 395 4.70 4.97 -12.94
CA VAL A 395 5.69 4.80 -14.02
C VAL A 395 6.61 3.60 -13.80
N HIS A 396 6.72 3.14 -12.56
CA HIS A 396 7.51 1.96 -12.19
C HIS A 396 6.73 0.63 -12.33
N GLN A 397 5.41 0.69 -12.54
CA GLN A 397 4.59 -0.51 -12.73
C GLN A 397 5.06 -1.30 -13.96
N ASP A 398 5.29 -2.61 -13.79
CA ASP A 398 5.77 -3.53 -14.83
C ASP A 398 7.13 -3.14 -15.45
N ALA A 399 7.85 -2.19 -14.88
CA ALA A 399 9.19 -1.81 -15.29
C ALA A 399 10.26 -2.72 -14.68
N THR A 400 11.43 -2.76 -15.29
CA THR A 400 12.60 -3.46 -14.74
C THR A 400 13.22 -2.59 -13.65
N TYR A 401 13.36 -3.11 -12.44
CA TYR A 401 14.08 -2.44 -11.36
C TYR A 401 15.55 -2.26 -11.72
N LEU A 402 16.07 -1.06 -11.50
CA LEU A 402 17.49 -0.75 -11.67
C LEU A 402 18.08 -0.49 -10.29
N PRO A 403 19.08 -1.28 -9.85
CA PRO A 403 19.76 -0.99 -8.60
C PRO A 403 20.35 0.42 -8.60
N ILE A 404 20.15 1.13 -7.50
CA ILE A 404 20.70 2.46 -7.26
C ILE A 404 21.39 2.50 -5.91
N ASP A 405 22.67 2.85 -5.90
CA ASP A 405 23.42 3.10 -4.68
C ASP A 405 23.35 4.57 -4.35
N LEU A 406 23.07 4.91 -3.10
CA LEU A 406 23.11 6.27 -2.59
C LEU A 406 23.98 6.33 -1.33
N THR A 407 24.80 7.35 -1.27
CA THR A 407 25.51 7.77 -0.08
C THR A 407 24.96 9.12 0.37
N CYS A 408 24.36 9.16 1.53
CA CYS A 408 23.80 10.37 2.13
C CYS A 408 23.95 10.33 3.64
N GLU A 409 23.78 11.48 4.27
CA GLU A 409 23.69 11.59 5.72
C GLU A 409 22.47 10.80 6.25
N LYS A 410 22.59 10.32 7.49
CA LYS A 410 21.52 9.61 8.19
C LYS A 410 21.29 10.26 9.55
N ILE A 411 20.03 10.45 9.89
CA ILE A 411 19.64 10.89 11.23
C ILE A 411 19.36 9.68 12.11
N SER A 412 19.88 9.71 13.34
CA SER A 412 19.53 8.72 14.37
C SER A 412 18.17 9.07 14.98
N VAL A 413 17.32 8.08 15.11
CA VAL A 413 16.01 8.19 15.74
C VAL A 413 15.88 7.20 16.89
N ARG A 414 14.72 7.16 17.57
CA ARG A 414 14.45 6.25 18.69
C ARG A 414 14.74 4.79 18.31
N ASP A 415 14.99 3.94 19.29
CA ASP A 415 15.25 2.49 19.18
C ASP A 415 16.47 2.16 18.29
N ASN A 416 17.51 3.01 18.32
CA ASN A 416 18.74 2.85 17.53
C ASN A 416 18.51 2.69 16.03
N ARG A 417 17.40 3.21 15.50
CA ARG A 417 17.13 3.25 14.07
C ARG A 417 17.79 4.47 13.44
N THR A 418 18.06 4.38 12.15
CA THR A 418 18.55 5.50 11.35
C THR A 418 17.65 5.72 10.15
N VAL A 419 17.50 6.98 9.76
CA VAL A 419 16.73 7.39 8.58
C VAL A 419 17.70 8.11 7.63
N PRO A 420 17.87 7.62 6.39
CA PRO A 420 18.65 8.33 5.38
C PRO A 420 17.92 9.61 4.96
N MET A 421 18.68 10.70 4.77
CA MET A 421 18.07 11.97 4.36
C MET A 421 17.54 11.94 2.93
N VAL A 422 18.05 11.04 2.10
CA VAL A 422 17.55 10.82 0.74
C VAL A 422 17.26 9.32 0.52
N SER A 423 16.09 9.03 -0.06
CA SER A 423 15.73 7.70 -0.58
C SER A 423 15.55 7.78 -2.09
N ALA A 424 15.77 6.67 -2.78
CA ALA A 424 15.60 6.60 -4.22
C ALA A 424 15.21 5.21 -4.71
N THR A 425 14.49 5.19 -5.84
CA THR A 425 14.27 4.01 -6.66
C THR A 425 14.43 4.37 -8.13
N ALA A 426 14.85 3.41 -8.95
CA ALA A 426 14.99 3.59 -10.38
C ALA A 426 14.45 2.37 -11.14
N SER A 427 13.88 2.61 -12.32
CA SER A 427 13.40 1.54 -13.17
C SER A 427 13.48 1.90 -14.65
N LYS A 428 13.46 0.87 -15.51
CA LYS A 428 13.42 1.01 -16.96
C LYS A 428 12.16 0.32 -17.48
N ASN A 429 11.31 1.10 -18.15
CA ASN A 429 10.09 0.56 -18.73
C ASN A 429 10.36 -0.26 -20.00
N LYS A 430 9.32 -0.89 -20.56
CA LYS A 430 9.41 -1.72 -21.78
C LYS A 430 9.92 -0.96 -23.02
N ASP A 431 9.75 0.35 -23.05
CA ASP A 431 10.16 1.23 -24.15
C ASP A 431 11.60 1.74 -23.97
N GLY A 432 12.29 1.28 -22.91
CA GLY A 432 13.67 1.65 -22.60
C GLY A 432 13.83 2.97 -21.82
N VAL A 433 12.72 3.64 -21.51
CA VAL A 433 12.74 4.90 -20.74
C VAL A 433 13.06 4.61 -19.28
N ILE A 434 14.00 5.36 -18.72
CA ILE A 434 14.38 5.25 -17.31
C ILE A 434 13.64 6.29 -16.49
N HIS A 435 13.02 5.83 -15.40
CA HIS A 435 12.40 6.68 -14.39
C HIS A 435 13.16 6.56 -13.07
N ILE A 436 13.28 7.69 -12.38
CA ILE A 436 13.94 7.79 -11.08
C ILE A 436 12.99 8.53 -10.14
N SER A 437 12.68 7.93 -9.00
CA SER A 437 11.99 8.63 -7.91
C SER A 437 12.96 8.89 -6.78
N LEU A 438 12.92 10.11 -6.23
CA LEU A 438 13.80 10.62 -5.19
C LEU A 438 12.96 11.26 -4.09
N SER A 439 13.24 10.93 -2.84
CA SER A 439 12.59 11.53 -1.67
C SER A 439 13.63 12.23 -0.81
N ASN A 440 13.55 13.54 -0.67
CA ASN A 440 14.30 14.29 0.34
C ASN A 440 13.50 14.25 1.65
N VAL A 441 13.94 13.41 2.57
CA VAL A 441 13.29 13.15 3.87
C VAL A 441 13.62 14.25 4.88
N ASP A 442 14.63 15.08 4.60
CA ASP A 442 14.99 16.18 5.48
C ASP A 442 13.84 17.21 5.57
N ALA A 443 13.42 17.50 6.81
CA ALA A 443 12.29 18.37 7.09
C ALA A 443 12.59 19.85 6.76
N ASP A 444 13.86 20.25 6.82
CA ASP A 444 14.27 21.66 6.85
C ASP A 444 15.27 22.02 5.76
N GLU A 445 16.11 21.07 5.30
CA GLU A 445 17.23 21.36 4.40
C GLU A 445 17.02 20.76 3.00
N ALA A 446 17.38 21.55 1.99
CA ALA A 446 17.45 21.08 0.61
C ALA A 446 18.69 20.19 0.42
N GLN A 447 18.59 19.16 -0.42
CA GLN A 447 19.67 18.23 -0.72
C GLN A 447 20.16 18.40 -2.16
N GLU A 448 21.46 18.58 -2.35
CA GLU A 448 22.09 18.54 -3.66
C GLU A 448 22.59 17.13 -3.95
N ILE A 449 22.06 16.52 -5.01
CA ILE A 449 22.30 15.11 -5.34
C ILE A 449 23.06 15.02 -6.65
N THR A 450 24.15 14.26 -6.66
CA THR A 450 24.90 13.94 -7.87
C THR A 450 24.79 12.45 -8.14
N ILE A 451 24.15 12.08 -9.25
CA ILE A 451 23.94 10.68 -9.65
C ILE A 451 24.71 10.38 -10.94
N ASN A 452 25.57 9.37 -10.89
CA ASN A 452 26.15 8.77 -12.07
C ASN A 452 25.07 7.89 -12.74
N LEU A 453 24.76 8.20 -13.99
CA LEU A 453 23.74 7.51 -14.78
C LEU A 453 24.30 6.28 -15.52
N GLY A 454 25.56 5.90 -15.31
CA GLY A 454 26.22 4.81 -16.01
C GLY A 454 26.22 5.00 -17.53
N ASP A 455 25.92 3.94 -18.27
CA ASP A 455 25.96 3.96 -19.74
C ASP A 455 24.69 4.56 -20.37
N THR A 456 23.85 5.28 -19.62
CA THR A 456 22.67 5.92 -20.18
C THR A 456 23.04 7.06 -21.12
N LYS A 457 22.28 7.20 -22.22
CA LYS A 457 22.49 8.29 -23.19
C LYS A 457 21.62 9.51 -22.92
N ALA A 458 20.97 9.56 -21.76
CA ALA A 458 20.07 10.64 -21.40
C ALA A 458 20.80 11.99 -21.37
N LYS A 459 20.16 13.00 -21.93
CA LYS A 459 20.68 14.39 -22.00
C LYS A 459 19.79 15.37 -21.24
N LYS A 460 18.56 14.97 -20.94
CA LYS A 460 17.57 15.77 -20.23
C LYS A 460 16.81 14.90 -19.26
N ALA A 461 16.20 15.52 -18.28
CA ALA A 461 15.19 14.91 -17.43
C ALA A 461 14.00 15.88 -17.29
N VAL A 462 12.82 15.31 -17.23
CA VAL A 462 11.57 16.02 -16.93
C VAL A 462 10.91 15.34 -15.75
N GLY A 463 10.17 16.07 -14.93
CA GLY A 463 9.59 15.46 -13.75
C GLY A 463 8.55 16.29 -13.05
N GLU A 464 8.02 15.69 -11.99
CA GLU A 464 7.05 16.29 -11.08
C GLU A 464 7.57 16.22 -9.65
N ILE A 465 7.18 17.21 -8.84
CA ILE A 465 7.50 17.31 -7.41
C ILE A 465 6.21 17.36 -6.59
N LEU A 466 6.18 16.59 -5.51
CA LEU A 466 5.20 16.68 -4.43
C LEU A 466 5.90 17.23 -3.20
N THR A 467 5.45 18.37 -2.71
CA THR A 467 5.97 19.04 -1.51
C THR A 467 4.89 19.96 -0.93
N ALA A 468 5.13 20.46 0.28
CA ALA A 468 4.26 21.43 0.93
C ALA A 468 5.06 22.34 1.87
N SER A 469 4.42 23.38 2.41
CA SER A 469 5.06 24.30 3.35
C SER A 469 5.44 23.61 4.65
N LYS A 470 4.58 22.67 5.13
CA LYS A 470 4.76 21.91 6.37
C LYS A 470 4.54 20.44 6.13
N LEU A 471 5.19 19.60 6.93
CA LEU A 471 4.95 18.15 6.95
C LEU A 471 3.52 17.79 7.37
N THR A 472 2.89 18.66 8.15
CA THR A 472 1.50 18.53 8.63
C THR A 472 0.45 18.99 7.60
N ASP A 473 0.86 19.55 6.45
CA ASP A 473 -0.07 19.97 5.41
C ASP A 473 -0.78 18.77 4.78
N TYR A 474 -2.07 18.93 4.53
CA TYR A 474 -2.95 17.93 3.95
C TYR A 474 -4.05 18.56 3.10
N ASN A 475 -4.70 17.76 2.29
CA ASN A 475 -5.85 18.19 1.52
C ASN A 475 -7.14 17.94 2.31
N SER A 476 -7.98 18.96 2.42
CA SER A 476 -9.32 18.88 3.03
C SER A 476 -10.40 19.19 2.00
N PHE A 477 -11.66 18.96 2.35
CA PHE A 477 -12.79 19.28 1.47
C PHE A 477 -12.86 20.79 1.17
N GLU A 478 -12.50 21.65 2.15
CA GLU A 478 -12.45 23.10 1.97
C GLU A 478 -11.22 23.56 1.19
N LYS A 479 -10.12 22.81 1.27
CA LYS A 479 -8.83 23.12 0.63
C LYS A 479 -8.24 21.88 -0.04
N PRO A 480 -8.78 21.45 -1.19
CA PRO A 480 -8.46 20.14 -1.77
C PRO A 480 -7.12 20.06 -2.51
N ASN A 481 -6.37 21.15 -2.60
CA ASN A 481 -5.16 21.27 -3.42
C ASN A 481 -3.96 21.89 -2.69
N ILE A 482 -3.85 21.74 -1.38
CA ILE A 482 -2.70 22.23 -0.60
C ILE A 482 -1.45 21.43 -0.95
N VAL A 483 -1.58 20.11 -1.06
CA VAL A 483 -0.50 19.19 -1.41
C VAL A 483 -0.85 18.51 -2.72
N LYS A 484 -0.20 18.93 -3.81
CA LYS A 484 -0.41 18.36 -5.14
C LYS A 484 0.87 18.44 -5.98
N PRO A 485 1.06 17.56 -6.96
CA PRO A 485 2.22 17.60 -7.85
C PRO A 485 2.30 18.90 -8.65
N ALA A 486 3.54 19.34 -8.87
CA ALA A 486 3.88 20.47 -9.73
C ALA A 486 5.06 20.09 -10.65
N PRO A 487 5.25 20.76 -11.81
CA PRO A 487 6.41 20.51 -12.67
C PRO A 487 7.73 20.76 -11.91
N PHE A 488 8.69 19.84 -12.05
CA PHE A 488 10.02 19.96 -11.45
C PHE A 488 11.07 20.27 -12.52
N LYS A 489 11.94 21.27 -12.25
CA LYS A 489 12.93 21.80 -13.20
C LYS A 489 14.35 21.85 -12.67
N GLU A 490 14.56 21.62 -11.37
CA GLU A 490 15.89 21.73 -10.72
C GLU A 490 16.73 20.46 -10.96
N VAL A 491 16.87 20.09 -12.24
CA VAL A 491 17.66 18.93 -12.68
C VAL A 491 18.49 19.27 -13.92
N LYS A 492 19.75 18.84 -13.93
CA LYS A 492 20.67 19.01 -15.05
C LYS A 492 21.43 17.71 -15.31
N ILE A 493 21.58 17.34 -16.58
CA ILE A 493 22.40 16.20 -17.00
C ILE A 493 23.57 16.71 -17.83
N ASN A 494 24.77 16.30 -17.46
CA ASN A 494 26.00 16.61 -18.20
C ASN A 494 26.93 15.40 -18.16
N LYS A 495 27.34 14.92 -19.36
CA LYS A 495 28.32 13.82 -19.53
C LYS A 495 28.02 12.58 -18.66
N GLY A 496 26.75 12.11 -18.65
CA GLY A 496 26.36 10.93 -17.89
C GLY A 496 26.18 11.15 -16.39
N THR A 497 26.29 12.39 -15.93
CA THR A 497 26.06 12.76 -14.53
C THR A 497 24.83 13.64 -14.43
N MET A 498 23.90 13.27 -13.57
CA MET A 498 22.72 14.04 -13.23
C MET A 498 22.94 14.78 -11.90
N LYS A 499 22.67 16.07 -11.90
CA LYS A 499 22.64 16.90 -10.68
C LYS A 499 21.21 17.35 -10.44
N VAL A 500 20.72 17.13 -9.23
CA VAL A 500 19.37 17.47 -8.80
C VAL A 500 19.44 18.25 -7.50
N LYS A 501 18.70 19.35 -7.40
CA LYS A 501 18.50 20.07 -6.16
C LYS A 501 17.09 19.80 -5.65
N LEU A 502 16.96 18.92 -4.65
CA LEU A 502 15.68 18.59 -4.02
C LEU A 502 15.39 19.59 -2.89
N PRO A 503 14.29 20.34 -2.92
CA PRO A 503 13.83 21.10 -1.76
C PRO A 503 13.64 20.20 -0.54
N ALA A 504 13.70 20.77 0.66
CA ALA A 504 13.33 20.08 1.89
C ALA A 504 11.94 19.44 1.76
N LYS A 505 11.72 18.31 2.41
CA LYS A 505 10.41 17.61 2.45
C LYS A 505 9.76 17.48 1.07
N SER A 506 10.47 16.92 0.10
CA SER A 506 9.99 16.77 -1.27
C SER A 506 10.14 15.35 -1.81
N ILE A 507 9.19 14.93 -2.64
CA ILE A 507 9.21 13.68 -3.40
C ILE A 507 9.17 14.07 -4.88
N VAL A 508 10.13 13.57 -5.66
CA VAL A 508 10.28 13.90 -7.08
C VAL A 508 10.30 12.62 -7.90
N THR A 509 9.60 12.59 -9.02
CA THR A 509 9.73 11.53 -10.02
C THR A 509 10.22 12.15 -11.32
N LEU A 510 11.28 11.59 -11.88
CA LEU A 510 11.97 12.04 -13.10
C LEU A 510 11.86 10.99 -14.19
N GLU A 511 11.65 11.43 -15.42
CA GLU A 511 11.82 10.69 -16.66
C GLU A 511 13.09 11.15 -17.35
N LEU A 512 14.01 10.23 -17.67
CA LEU A 512 15.24 10.50 -18.41
C LEU A 512 14.96 10.48 -19.92
N GLN A 513 15.42 11.55 -20.63
CA GLN A 513 15.25 11.74 -22.07
C GLN A 513 16.57 11.95 -22.81
#